data_3932740c9d1b4cd1ca68818a388cc8c6
#
_entry.id   3932740c9d1b4cd1ca68818a388cc8c6
#
_cell.length_a   1.000
_cell.length_b   1.000
_cell.length_c   1.000
_cell.angle_alpha   90.00
_cell.angle_beta   90.00
_cell.angle_gamma   90.00
#
_symmetry.space_group_name_H-M   'P 1'
#
loop_
_entity.id
_entity.type
_entity.pdbx_description
1 polymer ?
#
loop_
_entity_poly.entity_id
_entity_poly.type
_entity_poly.pdbx_seq_one_letter_code
_entity_poly.pdbx_strand_id
1 'polypeptide(L)'
;MKSPQFQALLLFQECIKPVKVDKKPGKAAAKIRIEADGSYFQVNQDGEAQKLEKAKITLNDCLACSGCITSAESVLVRQQSHGEQKKVLALKKLLSCPGVHYVFDTTFSRNFSLLESQQEFVRRFHRQADDKKALPMLASACPGWICYAEKTHGSFIIPHISTTKSPQQVMGSLVKGYFAEQKHLPPDRIYHVTVMPCYDKKLEASRPDFFNQEYQTRDVDCVITTGEVLKLLEQEGVSLSDVDPAPLDTLLGGAAGELSTHPGGGSGGYLEHIFKHSARELFGIHVDSIHYKPLKNKDFQEVTLERDGEVLLHFALAYGFRNIQNLVQKLKRGKCPYHYVEVMACPSGCLNGGGQIKLEGESSKEELQQVERLYESLRAEIPEENQAVRELYQHWLGGWGSEGALAVLHTQYHAVERANSALNIKW
;
A
#
# COMPACT_ATOMS: atom_id res chain seq x y z
N MET A 1 -30.33 -6.85 -14.90
CA MET A 1 -30.47 -8.15 -14.17
C MET A 1 -29.14 -8.39 -13.48
N LYS A 2 -29.10 -8.36 -12.16
CA LYS A 2 -27.88 -8.60 -11.36
C LYS A 2 -27.59 -10.10 -11.39
N SER A 3 -26.44 -10.49 -11.91
CA SER A 3 -25.99 -11.88 -11.88
C SER A 3 -25.75 -12.32 -10.41
N PRO A 4 -26.27 -13.49 -10.00
CA PRO A 4 -26.09 -14.00 -8.63
C PRO A 4 -24.62 -14.26 -8.23
N GLN A 5 -23.70 -14.33 -9.18
CA GLN A 5 -22.30 -14.68 -8.98
C GLN A 5 -21.48 -13.57 -8.32
N PHE A 6 -21.85 -12.30 -8.47
CA PHE A 6 -21.14 -11.20 -7.81
C PHE A 6 -21.42 -11.05 -6.30
N GLN A 7 -22.49 -11.67 -5.80
CA GLN A 7 -22.81 -11.67 -4.37
C GLN A 7 -21.96 -12.68 -3.57
N ALA A 8 -21.34 -13.66 -4.23
CA ALA A 8 -20.50 -14.68 -3.59
C ALA A 8 -19.08 -14.17 -3.23
N LEU A 9 -18.62 -13.10 -3.86
CA LEU A 9 -17.28 -12.52 -3.61
C LEU A 9 -17.15 -11.79 -2.26
N LEU A 10 -18.24 -11.59 -1.53
CA LEU A 10 -18.26 -10.95 -0.21
C LEU A 10 -18.24 -11.93 0.97
N LEU A 11 -18.14 -13.22 0.71
CA LEU A 11 -18.03 -14.23 1.75
C LEU A 11 -16.57 -14.41 2.17
N PHE A 12 -16.12 -13.55 3.09
CA PHE A 12 -14.89 -13.76 3.84
C PHE A 12 -14.94 -15.10 4.58
N GLN A 13 -14.19 -16.08 4.08
CA GLN A 13 -14.00 -17.34 4.78
C GLN A 13 -12.92 -17.19 5.86
N GLU A 14 -13.37 -17.37 7.09
CA GLU A 14 -12.67 -17.90 8.26
C GLU A 14 -11.40 -17.18 8.75
N CYS A 15 -11.59 -16.18 9.61
CA CYS A 15 -10.56 -15.79 10.57
C CYS A 15 -10.55 -16.81 11.75
N ILE A 16 -9.42 -17.48 11.98
CA ILE A 16 -9.26 -18.60 12.94
C ILE A 16 -8.96 -18.11 14.37
N LYS A 17 -8.90 -16.81 14.65
CA LYS A 17 -8.61 -16.31 16.01
C LYS A 17 -9.87 -16.21 16.85
N PRO A 18 -9.85 -16.70 18.11
CA PRO A 18 -10.98 -16.55 19.03
C PRO A 18 -11.17 -15.07 19.40
N VAL A 19 -12.35 -14.54 19.14
CA VAL A 19 -12.76 -13.19 19.55
C VAL A 19 -13.01 -13.21 21.07
N LYS A 20 -12.40 -12.29 21.82
CA LYS A 20 -12.73 -12.11 23.25
C LYS A 20 -14.13 -11.50 23.33
N VAL A 21 -15.06 -12.27 23.87
CA VAL A 21 -16.40 -11.76 24.18
C VAL A 21 -16.30 -10.86 25.41
N ASP A 22 -16.82 -9.64 25.34
CA ASP A 22 -16.89 -8.72 26.47
C ASP A 22 -17.62 -9.36 27.65
N LYS A 23 -16.93 -9.53 28.77
CA LYS A 23 -17.54 -10.00 30.00
C LYS A 23 -18.44 -8.91 30.56
N LYS A 24 -19.75 -9.14 30.56
CA LYS A 24 -20.65 -8.34 31.39
C LYS A 24 -20.22 -8.51 32.85
N PRO A 25 -20.10 -7.43 33.62
CA PRO A 25 -19.72 -7.52 35.04
C PRO A 25 -20.75 -8.38 35.77
N GLY A 26 -20.27 -9.48 36.40
CA GLY A 26 -21.10 -10.32 37.29
C GLY A 26 -21.31 -11.78 36.88
N LYS A 27 -20.74 -12.30 35.79
CA LYS A 27 -20.82 -13.74 35.49
C LYS A 27 -19.46 -14.43 35.60
N ALA A 28 -19.44 -15.52 36.40
CA ALA A 28 -18.28 -16.38 36.60
C ALA A 28 -17.76 -16.98 35.26
N ALA A 29 -16.47 -17.38 35.26
CA ALA A 29 -15.81 -17.88 34.05
C ALA A 29 -16.52 -19.09 33.46
N ALA A 30 -17.06 -18.93 32.22
CA ALA A 30 -17.62 -20.02 31.46
C ALA A 30 -16.50 -20.86 30.82
N LYS A 31 -16.67 -22.19 30.79
CA LYS A 31 -15.75 -23.09 30.10
C LYS A 31 -16.18 -23.27 28.65
N ILE A 32 -15.23 -23.28 27.73
CA ILE A 32 -15.49 -23.61 26.33
C ILE A 32 -15.14 -25.09 26.13
N ARG A 33 -16.08 -25.84 25.60
CA ARG A 33 -15.91 -27.24 25.18
C ARG A 33 -15.88 -27.31 23.66
N ILE A 34 -14.92 -28.05 23.12
CA ILE A 34 -14.77 -28.31 21.68
C ILE A 34 -15.18 -29.77 21.46
N GLU A 35 -16.11 -29.99 20.54
CA GLU A 35 -16.54 -31.33 20.14
C GLU A 35 -15.68 -31.88 19.00
N ALA A 36 -15.72 -33.18 18.75
CA ALA A 36 -14.92 -33.86 17.76
C ALA A 36 -15.23 -33.41 16.29
N ASP A 37 -16.38 -32.80 16.07
CA ASP A 37 -16.80 -32.19 14.79
C ASP A 37 -16.29 -30.76 14.59
N GLY A 38 -15.49 -30.21 15.55
CA GLY A 38 -14.97 -28.84 15.51
C GLY A 38 -15.96 -27.77 15.95
N SER A 39 -17.15 -28.12 16.48
CA SER A 39 -18.08 -27.14 17.02
C SER A 39 -17.74 -26.73 18.45
N TYR A 40 -17.99 -25.43 18.76
CA TYR A 40 -17.66 -24.80 20.05
C TYR A 40 -18.95 -24.62 20.87
N PHE A 41 -18.87 -24.98 22.15
CA PHE A 41 -19.96 -24.80 23.11
C PHE A 41 -19.49 -24.03 24.34
N GLN A 42 -20.29 -23.08 24.77
CA GLN A 42 -20.09 -22.41 26.05
C GLN A 42 -20.85 -23.21 27.11
N VAL A 43 -20.18 -23.69 28.13
CA VAL A 43 -20.77 -24.45 29.26
C VAL A 43 -20.89 -23.53 30.45
N ASN A 44 -22.10 -23.33 30.94
CA ASN A 44 -22.40 -22.57 32.17
C ASN A 44 -22.09 -23.41 33.42
N GLN A 45 -22.07 -22.79 34.59
CA GLN A 45 -21.81 -23.48 35.85
C GLN A 45 -22.84 -24.58 36.15
N ASP A 46 -24.04 -24.46 35.63
CA ASP A 46 -25.14 -25.43 35.79
C ASP A 46 -25.08 -26.61 34.78
N GLY A 47 -23.99 -26.65 33.95
CA GLY A 47 -23.75 -27.74 33.01
C GLY A 47 -24.50 -27.60 31.66
N GLU A 48 -25.26 -26.56 31.47
CA GLU A 48 -25.92 -26.31 30.18
C GLU A 48 -24.89 -25.85 29.13
N ALA A 49 -24.95 -26.55 27.99
CA ALA A 49 -24.06 -26.24 26.85
C ALA A 49 -24.84 -25.47 25.77
N GLN A 50 -24.42 -24.24 25.51
CA GLN A 50 -24.94 -23.41 24.40
C GLN A 50 -23.98 -23.42 23.24
N LYS A 51 -24.43 -23.80 22.05
CA LYS A 51 -23.60 -23.78 20.84
C LYS A 51 -23.25 -22.34 20.49
N LEU A 52 -21.96 -22.09 20.30
CA LEU A 52 -21.44 -20.78 19.88
C LEU A 52 -21.55 -20.70 18.35
N GLU A 53 -22.25 -19.69 17.86
CA GLU A 53 -22.25 -19.38 16.43
C GLU A 53 -20.92 -18.74 16.04
N LYS A 54 -20.48 -19.00 14.79
CA LYS A 54 -19.29 -18.35 14.24
C LYS A 54 -19.49 -16.83 14.27
N ALA A 55 -18.61 -16.11 14.96
CA ALA A 55 -18.66 -14.65 14.99
C ALA A 55 -18.41 -14.08 13.59
N LYS A 56 -19.30 -13.24 13.10
CA LYS A 56 -19.06 -12.44 11.91
C LYS A 56 -18.07 -11.35 12.27
N ILE A 57 -16.87 -11.43 11.71
CA ILE A 57 -15.83 -10.40 11.90
C ILE A 57 -16.10 -9.26 10.93
N THR A 58 -16.28 -8.07 11.47
CA THR A 58 -16.43 -6.84 10.69
C THR A 58 -15.07 -6.17 10.45
N LEU A 59 -15.01 -5.22 9.54
CA LEU A 59 -13.80 -4.44 9.27
C LEU A 59 -13.26 -3.76 10.53
N ASN A 60 -14.14 -3.33 11.45
CA ASN A 60 -13.77 -2.74 12.73
C ASN A 60 -13.09 -3.75 13.67
N ASP A 61 -13.48 -5.01 13.60
CA ASP A 61 -12.86 -6.08 14.40
C ASP A 61 -11.46 -6.43 13.88
N CYS A 62 -11.26 -6.38 12.54
CA CYS A 62 -9.93 -6.52 11.93
C CYS A 62 -8.97 -5.39 12.31
N LEU A 63 -9.45 -4.17 12.50
CA LEU A 63 -8.66 -3.04 12.97
C LEU A 63 -8.14 -3.21 14.41
N ALA A 64 -8.79 -4.04 15.20
CA ALA A 64 -8.39 -4.35 16.58
C ALA A 64 -7.36 -5.49 16.68
N CYS A 65 -7.16 -6.26 15.61
CA CYS A 65 -6.28 -7.42 15.58
C CYS A 65 -4.98 -7.12 14.81
N SER A 66 -3.88 -6.87 15.51
CA SER A 66 -2.55 -6.55 14.95
C SER A 66 -1.86 -7.72 14.20
N GLY A 67 -2.58 -8.74 13.75
CA GLY A 67 -1.99 -10.03 13.40
C GLY A 67 -2.15 -10.55 11.98
N CYS A 68 -2.74 -9.79 11.05
CA CYS A 68 -2.88 -10.25 9.67
C CYS A 68 -2.16 -9.29 8.72
N ILE A 69 -0.92 -9.62 8.36
CA ILE A 69 -0.15 -8.88 7.37
C ILE A 69 0.35 -9.87 6.34
N THR A 70 -0.02 -9.64 5.10
CA THR A 70 0.56 -10.39 3.98
C THR A 70 0.33 -9.66 2.66
N SER A 71 1.25 -9.60 1.75
CA SER A 71 1.34 -8.76 0.57
C SER A 71 1.33 -9.46 -0.80
N ALA A 72 1.17 -8.72 -1.85
CA ALA A 72 0.88 -9.12 -3.21
C ALA A 72 1.82 -8.52 -4.26
N GLU A 73 2.12 -8.98 -5.27
CA GLU A 73 2.76 -8.71 -6.57
C GLU A 73 3.47 -9.94 -7.20
N SER A 74 3.64 -11.05 -6.48
CA SER A 74 4.43 -12.19 -6.94
C SER A 74 3.69 -13.23 -7.79
N VAL A 75 2.35 -13.13 -7.97
CA VAL A 75 1.63 -14.09 -8.85
C VAL A 75 2.01 -13.94 -10.29
N LEU A 76 2.22 -12.71 -10.71
CA LEU A 76 2.50 -12.39 -12.11
C LEU A 76 3.96 -12.70 -12.50
N VAL A 77 4.82 -12.89 -11.49
CA VAL A 77 6.27 -12.97 -11.65
C VAL A 77 6.83 -14.39 -11.57
N ARG A 78 6.05 -15.41 -11.17
CA ARG A 78 6.57 -16.76 -10.86
C ARG A 78 6.78 -17.73 -12.01
N GLN A 79 6.54 -17.38 -13.26
CA GLN A 79 6.80 -18.29 -14.38
C GLN A 79 7.70 -17.65 -15.44
N GLN A 80 8.98 -17.90 -15.25
CA GLN A 80 10.14 -17.71 -16.15
C GLN A 80 10.03 -16.83 -17.40
N SER A 81 10.90 -15.79 -17.46
CA SER A 81 11.44 -15.05 -18.62
C SER A 81 10.49 -14.69 -19.77
N HIS A 82 10.72 -13.61 -20.48
CA HIS A 82 10.03 -13.12 -21.70
C HIS A 82 8.50 -13.35 -21.85
N GLY A 83 7.92 -14.32 -21.14
CA GLY A 83 6.47 -14.60 -21.09
C GLY A 83 5.68 -13.78 -20.07
N GLU A 84 6.30 -13.01 -19.19
CA GLU A 84 5.62 -12.45 -18.02
C GLU A 84 4.89 -11.14 -18.28
N GLN A 85 5.45 -10.27 -19.08
CA GLN A 85 4.68 -9.14 -19.63
C GLN A 85 3.40 -9.65 -20.33
N LYS A 86 3.52 -10.77 -21.06
CA LYS A 86 2.37 -11.43 -21.70
C LYS A 86 1.32 -11.89 -20.70
N LYS A 87 1.69 -12.27 -19.48
CA LYS A 87 0.74 -12.74 -18.44
C LYS A 87 -0.06 -11.62 -17.81
N VAL A 88 0.55 -10.46 -17.54
CA VAL A 88 -0.21 -9.26 -17.10
C VAL A 88 -1.21 -8.86 -18.16
N LEU A 89 -0.78 -8.90 -19.43
CA LEU A 89 -1.64 -8.61 -20.56
C LEU A 89 -2.71 -9.69 -20.77
N ALA A 90 -2.39 -10.96 -20.49
CA ALA A 90 -3.36 -12.06 -20.48
C ALA A 90 -4.38 -11.90 -19.35
N LEU A 91 -3.96 -11.43 -18.18
CA LEU A 91 -4.87 -11.11 -17.08
C LEU A 91 -5.90 -10.05 -17.50
N LYS A 92 -5.50 -9.01 -18.24
CA LYS A 92 -6.44 -8.04 -18.81
C LYS A 92 -7.49 -8.73 -19.68
N LYS A 93 -7.08 -9.57 -20.59
CA LYS A 93 -7.98 -10.30 -21.49
C LYS A 93 -9.02 -11.10 -20.70
N LEU A 94 -8.55 -11.80 -19.68
CA LEU A 94 -9.40 -12.59 -18.79
C LEU A 94 -10.39 -11.72 -18.01
N LEU A 95 -9.92 -10.62 -17.41
CA LEU A 95 -10.75 -9.69 -16.63
C LEU A 95 -11.79 -8.98 -17.53
N SER A 96 -11.53 -8.79 -18.79
CA SER A 96 -12.49 -8.17 -19.73
C SER A 96 -13.70 -9.07 -20.03
N CYS A 97 -13.60 -10.38 -19.87
CA CYS A 97 -14.72 -11.29 -20.09
C CYS A 97 -15.87 -11.14 -19.07
N PRO A 98 -15.63 -10.91 -17.76
CA PRO A 98 -16.68 -10.78 -16.74
C PRO A 98 -17.21 -9.34 -16.55
N GLY A 99 -16.96 -8.42 -17.51
CA GLY A 99 -17.49 -7.05 -17.44
C GLY A 99 -16.50 -5.99 -16.95
N VAL A 100 -15.21 -6.26 -16.94
CA VAL A 100 -14.16 -5.25 -16.74
C VAL A 100 -13.92 -4.52 -18.05
N HIS A 101 -14.13 -3.21 -18.08
CA HIS A 101 -14.04 -2.40 -19.29
C HIS A 101 -12.63 -1.86 -19.54
N TYR A 102 -11.90 -1.51 -18.48
CA TYR A 102 -10.59 -0.89 -18.54
C TYR A 102 -9.66 -1.50 -17.52
N VAL A 103 -8.37 -1.63 -17.88
CA VAL A 103 -7.31 -2.12 -16.98
C VAL A 103 -6.08 -1.23 -17.14
N PHE A 104 -5.72 -0.53 -16.07
CA PHE A 104 -4.61 0.43 -16.02
C PHE A 104 -3.44 -0.11 -15.20
N ASP A 105 -2.21 0.34 -15.52
CA ASP A 105 -1.03 0.11 -14.69
C ASP A 105 -0.92 1.19 -13.61
N THR A 106 -0.74 0.76 -12.35
CA THR A 106 -0.52 1.66 -11.22
C THR A 106 0.85 2.35 -11.22
N THR A 107 1.78 1.92 -12.06
CA THR A 107 3.04 2.63 -12.29
C THR A 107 2.78 4.05 -12.78
N PHE A 108 1.75 4.25 -13.59
CA PHE A 108 1.34 5.58 -14.04
C PHE A 108 0.97 6.51 -12.87
N SER A 109 0.17 6.04 -11.92
CA SER A 109 -0.19 6.86 -10.74
C SER A 109 0.97 7.05 -9.76
N ARG A 110 1.94 6.13 -9.75
CA ARG A 110 3.16 6.26 -8.95
C ARG A 110 4.02 7.45 -9.40
N ASN A 111 4.02 7.82 -10.67
CA ASN A 111 4.70 9.03 -11.14
C ASN A 111 4.27 10.26 -10.33
N PHE A 112 2.97 10.45 -10.13
CA PHE A 112 2.44 11.57 -9.34
C PHE A 112 2.88 11.48 -7.87
N SER A 113 2.82 10.29 -7.28
CA SER A 113 3.27 10.10 -5.91
C SER A 113 4.75 10.43 -5.71
N LEU A 114 5.60 10.08 -6.66
CA LEU A 114 7.04 10.39 -6.63
C LEU A 114 7.27 11.89 -6.78
N LEU A 115 6.62 12.51 -7.76
CA LEU A 115 6.76 13.95 -8.04
C LEU A 115 6.24 14.82 -6.88
N GLU A 116 5.12 14.47 -6.27
CA GLU A 116 4.62 15.23 -5.11
C GLU A 116 5.50 15.00 -3.87
N SER A 117 5.99 13.77 -3.65
CA SER A 117 6.89 13.48 -2.53
C SER A 117 8.22 14.23 -2.64
N GLN A 118 8.80 14.35 -3.84
CA GLN A 118 10.05 15.12 -4.02
C GLN A 118 9.83 16.61 -3.75
N GLN A 119 8.72 17.17 -4.23
CA GLN A 119 8.37 18.57 -3.98
C GLN A 119 8.08 18.83 -2.50
N GLU A 120 7.37 17.91 -1.84
CA GLU A 120 7.11 18.00 -0.41
C GLU A 120 8.42 17.96 0.38
N PHE A 121 9.36 17.10 0.03
CA PHE A 121 10.65 17.02 0.71
C PHE A 121 11.44 18.33 0.57
N VAL A 122 11.54 18.90 -0.63
CA VAL A 122 12.25 20.16 -0.85
C VAL A 122 11.62 21.29 -0.03
N ARG A 123 10.28 21.40 -0.03
CA ARG A 123 9.57 22.39 0.80
C ARG A 123 9.86 22.20 2.29
N ARG A 124 9.85 20.98 2.79
CA ARG A 124 10.16 20.66 4.20
C ARG A 124 11.62 20.96 4.54
N PHE A 125 12.54 20.68 3.62
CA PHE A 125 13.97 20.96 3.81
C PHE A 125 14.21 22.45 3.98
N HIS A 126 13.61 23.30 3.17
CA HIS A 126 13.71 24.76 3.33
C HIS A 126 13.11 25.29 4.63
N ARG A 127 12.08 24.61 5.16
CA ARG A 127 11.39 25.02 6.40
C ARG A 127 12.02 24.45 7.67
N GLN A 128 13.06 23.62 7.60
CA GLN A 128 13.61 22.92 8.77
C GLN A 128 14.16 23.85 9.86
N ALA A 129 14.56 25.07 9.50
CA ALA A 129 15.03 26.07 10.46
C ALA A 129 13.90 26.61 11.34
N ASP A 130 12.70 26.79 10.75
CA ASP A 130 11.53 27.39 11.40
C ASP A 130 10.62 26.31 12.03
N ASP A 131 10.60 25.12 11.45
CA ASP A 131 9.77 23.99 11.91
C ASP A 131 10.60 22.75 12.19
N LYS A 132 10.85 22.48 13.47
CA LYS A 132 11.60 21.30 13.93
C LYS A 132 10.94 19.97 13.59
N LYS A 133 9.66 19.96 13.18
CA LYS A 133 8.93 18.76 12.78
C LYS A 133 8.90 18.60 11.25
N ALA A 134 9.44 19.55 10.50
CA ALA A 134 9.55 19.43 9.04
C ALA A 134 10.36 18.19 8.64
N LEU A 135 11.45 17.95 9.36
CA LEU A 135 12.33 16.78 9.15
C LEU A 135 12.50 15.94 10.43
N PRO A 136 12.80 14.64 10.31
CA PRO A 136 12.81 13.88 9.06
C PRO A 136 11.42 13.76 8.44
N MET A 137 11.35 13.76 7.11
CA MET A 137 10.15 13.36 6.40
C MET A 137 10.08 11.83 6.34
N LEU A 138 8.99 11.26 6.82
CA LEU A 138 8.71 9.82 6.76
C LEU A 138 7.75 9.56 5.62
N ALA A 139 8.25 9.07 4.49
CA ALA A 139 7.41 8.78 3.32
C ALA A 139 7.05 7.30 3.25
N SER A 140 5.82 7.01 2.87
CA SER A 140 5.36 5.63 2.79
C SER A 140 4.09 5.50 1.96
N ALA A 141 4.09 4.54 1.04
CA ALA A 141 2.89 4.03 0.39
C ALA A 141 2.27 2.83 1.15
N CYS A 142 2.68 2.60 2.42
CA CYS A 142 2.32 1.40 3.19
C CYS A 142 1.25 1.71 4.24
N PRO A 143 -0.01 1.24 4.06
CA PRO A 143 -1.07 1.47 5.03
C PRO A 143 -0.82 0.79 6.38
N GLY A 144 -0.09 -0.32 6.42
CA GLY A 144 0.27 -0.98 7.67
C GLY A 144 1.12 -0.10 8.58
N TRP A 145 2.07 0.65 8.00
CA TRP A 145 2.81 1.68 8.72
C TRP A 145 1.91 2.83 9.17
N ILE A 146 1.08 3.37 8.27
CA ILE A 146 0.20 4.50 8.58
C ILE A 146 -0.76 4.15 9.73
N CYS A 147 -1.44 3.01 9.66
CA CYS A 147 -2.32 2.55 10.74
C CYS A 147 -1.58 2.39 12.08
N TYR A 148 -0.36 1.85 12.05
CA TYR A 148 0.47 1.74 13.24
C TYR A 148 0.85 3.11 13.81
N ALA A 149 1.25 4.04 12.94
CA ALA A 149 1.64 5.39 13.31
C ALA A 149 0.47 6.13 13.98
N GLU A 150 -0.71 6.14 13.38
CA GLU A 150 -1.91 6.79 13.90
C GLU A 150 -2.36 6.21 15.25
N LYS A 151 -2.38 4.87 15.37
CA LYS A 151 -2.84 4.19 16.59
C LYS A 151 -1.86 4.24 17.74
N THR A 152 -0.55 4.19 17.46
CA THR A 152 0.46 3.97 18.49
C THR A 152 1.20 5.25 18.87
N HIS A 153 1.40 6.14 17.92
CA HIS A 153 2.24 7.33 18.10
C HIS A 153 1.54 8.64 17.80
N GLY A 154 0.40 8.60 17.08
CA GLY A 154 -0.53 9.69 16.85
C GLY A 154 0.13 11.05 16.65
N SER A 155 -0.22 12.01 17.48
CA SER A 155 0.20 13.42 17.37
C SER A 155 1.73 13.64 17.39
N PHE A 156 2.50 12.67 17.87
CA PHE A 156 3.97 12.78 17.84
C PHE A 156 4.53 12.53 16.44
N ILE A 157 4.04 11.48 15.75
CA ILE A 157 4.66 11.01 14.49
C ILE A 157 4.01 11.60 13.23
N ILE A 158 2.71 11.90 13.29
CA ILE A 158 1.94 12.39 12.14
C ILE A 158 2.57 13.63 11.46
N PRO A 159 3.10 14.64 12.19
CA PRO A 159 3.72 15.79 11.55
C PRO A 159 4.93 15.44 10.66
N HIS A 160 5.57 14.32 10.92
CA HIS A 160 6.71 13.84 10.15
C HIS A 160 6.29 13.05 8.91
N ILE A 161 5.06 12.55 8.82
CA ILE A 161 4.60 11.71 7.70
C ILE A 161 4.37 12.59 6.47
N SER A 162 4.85 12.12 5.31
CA SER A 162 4.53 12.73 4.02
C SER A 162 3.02 12.66 3.77
N THR A 163 2.45 13.75 3.30
CA THR A 163 1.02 13.87 3.00
C THR A 163 0.65 13.37 1.61
N THR A 164 1.61 13.03 0.78
CA THR A 164 1.36 12.53 -0.58
C THR A 164 0.57 11.22 -0.56
N LYS A 165 -0.48 11.14 -1.36
CA LYS A 165 -1.27 9.92 -1.53
C LYS A 165 -0.43 8.77 -2.08
N SER A 166 -0.76 7.54 -1.68
CA SER A 166 -0.19 6.34 -2.27
C SER A 166 -0.60 6.18 -3.75
N PRO A 167 0.14 5.42 -4.56
CA PRO A 167 -0.24 5.15 -5.95
C PRO A 167 -1.65 4.60 -6.11
N GLN A 168 -2.12 3.78 -5.16
CA GLN A 168 -3.51 3.29 -5.15
C GLN A 168 -4.51 4.46 -5.06
N GLN A 169 -4.31 5.39 -4.14
CA GLN A 169 -5.24 6.49 -3.93
C GLN A 169 -5.10 7.58 -5.00
N VAL A 170 -3.90 7.78 -5.53
CA VAL A 170 -3.71 8.64 -6.71
C VAL A 170 -4.46 8.06 -7.90
N MET A 171 -4.36 6.74 -8.16
CA MET A 171 -5.14 6.10 -9.24
C MET A 171 -6.65 6.26 -9.00
N GLY A 172 -7.09 6.13 -7.75
CA GLY A 172 -8.49 6.38 -7.37
C GLY A 172 -8.94 7.78 -7.73
N SER A 173 -8.16 8.80 -7.37
CA SER A 173 -8.45 10.18 -7.73
C SER A 173 -8.47 10.42 -9.25
N LEU A 174 -7.53 9.82 -9.98
CA LEU A 174 -7.48 9.91 -11.45
C LEU A 174 -8.68 9.23 -12.11
N VAL A 175 -9.08 8.06 -11.63
CA VAL A 175 -10.21 7.29 -12.20
C VAL A 175 -11.55 7.95 -11.87
N LYS A 176 -11.75 8.38 -10.63
CA LYS A 176 -13.01 8.97 -10.18
C LYS A 176 -13.14 10.46 -10.55
N GLY A 177 -12.02 11.15 -10.76
CA GLY A 177 -11.99 12.54 -11.26
C GLY A 177 -11.79 12.58 -12.77
N TYR A 178 -10.54 12.64 -13.21
CA TYR A 178 -10.17 12.87 -14.60
C TYR A 178 -10.83 11.90 -15.60
N PHE A 179 -10.71 10.59 -15.36
CA PHE A 179 -11.27 9.60 -16.30
C PHE A 179 -12.81 9.63 -16.33
N ALA A 180 -13.44 9.86 -15.20
CA ALA A 180 -14.89 10.03 -15.11
C ALA A 180 -15.35 11.24 -15.94
N GLU A 181 -14.67 12.38 -15.84
CA GLU A 181 -14.92 13.57 -16.65
C GLU A 181 -14.74 13.28 -18.16
N GLN A 182 -13.64 12.61 -18.55
CA GLN A 182 -13.38 12.25 -19.94
C GLN A 182 -14.44 11.31 -20.53
N LYS A 183 -15.05 10.49 -19.70
CA LYS A 183 -16.12 9.56 -20.12
C LYS A 183 -17.52 10.15 -19.95
N HIS A 184 -17.63 11.38 -19.46
CA HIS A 184 -18.91 12.02 -19.15
C HIS A 184 -19.78 11.17 -18.21
N LEU A 185 -19.14 10.51 -17.23
CA LEU A 185 -19.78 9.68 -16.23
C LEU A 185 -19.63 10.31 -14.85
N PRO A 186 -20.65 10.29 -13.99
CA PRO A 186 -20.47 10.65 -12.60
C PRO A 186 -19.65 9.56 -11.87
N PRO A 187 -18.86 9.92 -10.85
CA PRO A 187 -17.91 9.02 -10.17
C PRO A 187 -18.54 7.74 -9.58
N ASP A 188 -19.80 7.80 -9.14
CA ASP A 188 -20.56 6.66 -8.58
C ASP A 188 -20.94 5.62 -9.63
N ARG A 189 -20.87 5.95 -10.93
CA ARG A 189 -21.13 5.00 -12.04
C ARG A 189 -19.89 4.20 -12.45
N ILE A 190 -18.74 4.52 -11.87
CA ILE A 190 -17.48 3.79 -12.09
C ILE A 190 -17.19 2.94 -10.87
N TYR A 191 -17.10 1.62 -11.04
CA TYR A 191 -16.66 0.71 -9.99
C TYR A 191 -15.16 0.44 -10.16
N HIS A 192 -14.35 1.05 -9.30
CA HIS A 192 -12.90 1.00 -9.36
C HIS A 192 -12.36 -0.12 -8.46
N VAL A 193 -11.71 -1.11 -9.08
CA VAL A 193 -11.07 -2.24 -8.40
C VAL A 193 -9.56 -2.10 -8.54
N THR A 194 -8.82 -2.28 -7.43
CA THR A 194 -7.36 -2.32 -7.45
C THR A 194 -6.83 -3.70 -7.07
N VAL A 195 -5.82 -4.16 -7.81
CA VAL A 195 -5.06 -5.38 -7.47
C VAL A 195 -3.81 -4.94 -6.73
N MET A 196 -3.73 -5.29 -5.45
CA MET A 196 -2.74 -4.69 -4.55
C MET A 196 -1.89 -5.73 -3.82
N PRO A 197 -0.70 -5.29 -3.34
CA PRO A 197 0.25 -6.15 -2.68
C PRO A 197 -0.15 -6.61 -1.27
N CYS A 198 -1.12 -6.05 -0.60
CA CYS A 198 -1.40 -6.40 0.79
C CYS A 198 -2.85 -6.18 1.19
N TYR A 199 -3.31 -6.90 2.22
CA TYR A 199 -4.65 -6.70 2.78
C TYR A 199 -4.80 -5.32 3.43
N ASP A 200 -3.70 -4.71 3.90
CA ASP A 200 -3.72 -3.36 4.46
C ASP A 200 -4.18 -2.30 3.44
N LYS A 201 -4.02 -2.56 2.15
CA LYS A 201 -4.57 -1.71 1.08
C LYS A 201 -6.10 -1.67 1.07
N LYS A 202 -6.78 -2.69 1.60
CA LYS A 202 -8.23 -2.68 1.84
C LYS A 202 -8.58 -1.67 2.93
N LEU A 203 -7.75 -1.57 3.98
CA LEU A 203 -7.91 -0.58 5.05
C LEU A 203 -7.68 0.84 4.54
N GLU A 204 -6.68 1.04 3.70
CA GLU A 204 -6.43 2.34 3.06
C GLU A 204 -7.64 2.78 2.23
N ALA A 205 -8.16 1.90 1.36
CA ALA A 205 -9.33 2.21 0.53
C ALA A 205 -10.60 2.51 1.35
N SER A 206 -10.70 2.00 2.58
CA SER A 206 -11.85 2.21 3.47
C SER A 206 -11.81 3.51 4.26
N ARG A 207 -10.71 4.29 4.21
CA ARG A 207 -10.57 5.53 4.98
C ARG A 207 -11.63 6.56 4.59
N PRO A 208 -12.18 7.31 5.57
CA PRO A 208 -13.11 8.40 5.30
C PRO A 208 -12.52 9.49 4.39
N ASP A 209 -11.20 9.70 4.45
CA ASP A 209 -10.49 10.70 3.63
C ASP A 209 -10.61 10.43 2.12
N PHE A 210 -10.94 9.19 1.72
CA PHE A 210 -11.08 8.75 0.34
C PHE A 210 -12.54 8.45 -0.03
N PHE A 211 -13.48 9.06 0.67
CA PHE A 211 -14.90 8.93 0.40
C PHE A 211 -15.46 10.26 -0.08
N ASN A 212 -16.00 10.27 -1.30
CA ASN A 212 -16.68 11.42 -1.87
C ASN A 212 -18.12 11.51 -1.32
N GLN A 213 -18.40 12.53 -0.53
CA GLN A 213 -19.70 12.73 0.10
C GLN A 213 -20.79 13.15 -0.90
N GLU A 214 -20.43 13.86 -1.95
CA GLU A 214 -21.37 14.35 -2.97
C GLU A 214 -21.94 13.19 -3.78
N TYR A 215 -21.06 12.31 -4.26
CA TYR A 215 -21.44 11.17 -5.11
C TYR A 215 -21.62 9.86 -4.32
N GLN A 216 -21.45 9.87 -2.99
CA GLN A 216 -21.59 8.71 -2.11
C GLN A 216 -20.78 7.49 -2.62
N THR A 217 -19.56 7.75 -3.07
CA THR A 217 -18.65 6.73 -3.63
C THR A 217 -17.26 6.86 -3.06
N ARG A 218 -16.45 5.82 -3.17
CA ARG A 218 -15.04 5.81 -2.77
C ARG A 218 -14.13 6.02 -3.97
N ASP A 219 -12.92 6.53 -3.73
CA ASP A 219 -11.87 6.59 -4.76
C ASP A 219 -11.50 5.17 -5.26
N VAL A 220 -11.52 4.20 -4.34
CA VAL A 220 -11.34 2.77 -4.63
C VAL A 220 -12.48 1.99 -4.00
N ASP A 221 -13.32 1.36 -4.81
CA ASP A 221 -14.51 0.64 -4.35
C ASP A 221 -14.18 -0.76 -3.83
N CYS A 222 -13.18 -1.42 -4.41
CA CYS A 222 -12.76 -2.76 -4.03
C CYS A 222 -11.23 -2.92 -4.17
N VAL A 223 -10.64 -3.62 -3.23
CA VAL A 223 -9.23 -4.02 -3.30
C VAL A 223 -9.17 -5.54 -3.26
N ILE A 224 -8.54 -6.14 -4.25
CA ILE A 224 -8.20 -7.56 -4.27
C ILE A 224 -6.70 -7.74 -4.21
N THR A 225 -6.25 -8.79 -3.56
CA THR A 225 -4.83 -9.13 -3.52
C THR A 225 -4.47 -10.06 -4.67
N THR A 226 -3.19 -10.18 -4.98
CA THR A 226 -2.74 -11.09 -6.03
C THR A 226 -3.05 -12.55 -5.68
N GLY A 227 -2.97 -12.93 -4.38
CA GLY A 227 -3.41 -14.26 -3.94
C GLY A 227 -4.91 -14.49 -4.14
N GLU A 228 -5.73 -13.44 -4.01
CA GLU A 228 -7.18 -13.53 -4.32
C GLU A 228 -7.42 -13.64 -5.83
N VAL A 229 -6.60 -12.97 -6.67
CA VAL A 229 -6.65 -13.15 -8.13
C VAL A 229 -6.32 -14.59 -8.50
N LEU A 230 -5.29 -15.20 -7.91
CA LEU A 230 -4.99 -16.62 -8.18
C LEU A 230 -6.16 -17.53 -7.84
N LYS A 231 -6.80 -17.32 -6.68
CA LYS A 231 -7.97 -18.10 -6.29
C LYS A 231 -9.14 -17.96 -7.27
N LEU A 232 -9.34 -16.75 -7.82
CA LEU A 232 -10.34 -16.54 -8.87
C LEU A 232 -10.00 -17.34 -10.13
N LEU A 233 -8.73 -17.34 -10.56
CA LEU A 233 -8.28 -18.13 -11.70
C LEU A 233 -8.48 -19.63 -11.49
N GLU A 234 -8.14 -20.12 -10.30
CA GLU A 234 -8.34 -21.52 -9.91
C GLU A 234 -9.82 -21.91 -9.91
N GLN A 235 -10.69 -21.05 -9.38
CA GLN A 235 -12.14 -21.28 -9.36
C GLN A 235 -12.78 -21.32 -10.75
N GLU A 236 -12.28 -20.49 -11.66
CA GLU A 236 -12.73 -20.47 -13.05
C GLU A 236 -12.03 -21.55 -13.91
N GLY A 237 -11.08 -22.29 -13.36
CA GLY A 237 -10.33 -23.33 -14.07
C GLY A 237 -9.47 -22.78 -15.22
N VAL A 238 -9.02 -21.52 -15.12
CA VAL A 238 -8.27 -20.84 -16.17
C VAL A 238 -6.81 -20.69 -15.80
N SER A 239 -5.91 -21.07 -16.70
CA SER A 239 -4.48 -20.77 -16.63
C SER A 239 -4.15 -19.53 -17.45
N LEU A 240 -3.31 -18.63 -16.90
CA LEU A 240 -2.83 -17.46 -17.65
C LEU A 240 -2.00 -17.82 -18.90
N SER A 241 -1.43 -19.04 -18.93
CA SER A 241 -0.71 -19.55 -20.11
C SER A 241 -1.62 -19.81 -21.31
N ASP A 242 -2.91 -20.02 -21.06
CA ASP A 242 -3.88 -20.41 -22.07
C ASP A 242 -4.66 -19.19 -22.64
N VAL A 243 -4.32 -18.00 -22.17
CA VAL A 243 -5.00 -16.75 -22.55
C VAL A 243 -4.06 -15.85 -23.34
N ASP A 244 -4.51 -15.41 -24.51
CA ASP A 244 -3.78 -14.44 -25.32
C ASP A 244 -3.65 -13.09 -24.59
N PRO A 245 -2.46 -12.46 -24.63
CA PRO A 245 -2.26 -11.15 -24.00
C PRO A 245 -3.05 -10.04 -24.73
N ALA A 246 -3.55 -9.07 -23.98
CA ALA A 246 -4.16 -7.86 -24.51
C ALA A 246 -3.46 -6.61 -23.95
N PRO A 247 -3.21 -5.56 -24.73
CA PRO A 247 -2.54 -4.36 -24.26
C PRO A 247 -3.36 -3.68 -23.15
N LEU A 248 -2.68 -3.09 -22.17
CA LEU A 248 -3.34 -2.30 -21.11
C LEU A 248 -3.96 -1.02 -21.70
N ASP A 249 -4.91 -0.45 -20.98
CA ASP A 249 -5.50 0.83 -21.33
C ASP A 249 -4.69 1.98 -20.73
N THR A 250 -4.82 3.18 -21.31
CA THR A 250 -4.28 4.40 -20.74
C THR A 250 -5.40 5.37 -20.35
N LEU A 251 -5.16 6.18 -19.33
CA LEU A 251 -6.14 7.18 -18.87
C LEU A 251 -6.41 8.28 -19.91
N LEU A 252 -5.43 8.56 -20.76
CA LEU A 252 -5.56 9.51 -21.86
C LEU A 252 -6.15 8.92 -23.14
N GLY A 253 -6.48 7.63 -23.12
CA GLY A 253 -6.95 6.90 -24.29
C GLY A 253 -5.82 6.23 -25.10
N GLY A 254 -6.18 5.18 -25.83
CA GLY A 254 -5.21 4.35 -26.56
C GLY A 254 -4.75 3.13 -25.75
N ALA A 255 -3.78 2.40 -26.29
CA ALA A 255 -3.18 1.24 -25.66
C ALA A 255 -1.86 1.64 -24.98
N ALA A 256 -1.64 1.13 -23.78
CA ALA A 256 -0.34 1.24 -23.12
C ALA A 256 0.71 0.44 -23.90
N GLY A 257 1.93 0.94 -23.89
CA GLY A 257 3.08 0.20 -24.40
C GLY A 257 3.47 -0.96 -23.48
N GLU A 258 4.77 -1.15 -23.31
CA GLU A 258 5.32 -2.13 -22.37
C GLU A 258 5.11 -1.71 -20.92
N LEU A 259 5.06 -2.70 -20.02
CA LEU A 259 5.07 -2.44 -18.59
C LEU A 259 6.37 -1.72 -18.18
N SER A 260 6.25 -0.78 -17.27
CA SER A 260 7.36 0.00 -16.74
C SER A 260 7.43 -0.07 -15.23
N THR A 261 8.56 0.35 -14.69
CA THR A 261 8.79 0.49 -13.25
C THR A 261 9.60 1.75 -12.97
N HIS A 262 9.88 2.02 -11.70
CA HIS A 262 10.79 3.10 -11.29
C HIS A 262 12.05 2.51 -10.67
N PRO A 263 13.22 3.14 -10.89
CA PRO A 263 14.47 2.75 -10.20
C PRO A 263 14.34 2.80 -8.69
N GLY A 264 15.14 2.00 -7.97
CA GLY A 264 15.21 2.07 -6.50
C GLY A 264 14.47 0.98 -5.74
N GLY A 265 14.10 -0.12 -6.43
CA GLY A 265 13.61 -1.35 -5.79
C GLY A 265 12.10 -1.51 -5.77
N GLY A 266 11.66 -2.69 -5.29
CA GLY A 266 10.30 -3.20 -5.41
C GLY A 266 9.23 -2.51 -4.56
N SER A 267 9.58 -1.47 -3.78
CA SER A 267 8.61 -0.66 -3.03
C SER A 267 8.26 0.67 -3.70
N GLY A 268 8.74 0.87 -4.94
CA GLY A 268 8.41 2.01 -5.77
C GLY A 268 9.50 3.05 -5.96
N GLY A 269 10.68 2.85 -5.39
CA GLY A 269 11.86 3.68 -5.65
C GLY A 269 11.84 5.09 -5.05
N TYR A 270 11.02 5.32 -4.03
CA TYR A 270 10.86 6.65 -3.43
C TYR A 270 12.17 7.25 -2.92
N LEU A 271 12.97 6.50 -2.16
CA LEU A 271 14.21 7.02 -1.61
C LEU A 271 15.15 7.47 -2.73
N GLU A 272 15.36 6.61 -3.74
CA GLU A 272 16.30 6.90 -4.83
C GLU A 272 15.86 8.12 -5.63
N HIS A 273 14.59 8.18 -6.00
CA HIS A 273 14.02 9.26 -6.78
C HIS A 273 14.14 10.60 -6.05
N ILE A 274 13.69 10.65 -4.79
CA ILE A 274 13.71 11.87 -3.98
C ILE A 274 15.14 12.31 -3.65
N PHE A 275 16.05 11.36 -3.40
CA PHE A 275 17.46 11.67 -3.14
C PHE A 275 18.14 12.32 -4.33
N LYS A 276 17.98 11.73 -5.53
CA LYS A 276 18.56 12.27 -6.76
C LYS A 276 17.99 13.65 -7.10
N HIS A 277 16.69 13.81 -6.98
CA HIS A 277 16.02 15.09 -7.18
C HIS A 277 16.53 16.15 -6.20
N SER A 278 16.57 15.83 -4.91
CA SER A 278 16.98 16.76 -3.85
C SER A 278 18.47 17.14 -3.95
N ALA A 279 19.33 16.20 -4.34
CA ALA A 279 20.75 16.49 -4.57
C ALA A 279 20.92 17.53 -5.70
N ARG A 280 20.16 17.39 -6.76
CA ARG A 280 20.18 18.34 -7.90
C ARG A 280 19.54 19.67 -7.54
N GLU A 281 18.34 19.65 -6.94
CA GLU A 281 17.54 20.85 -6.68
C GLU A 281 18.16 21.74 -5.58
N LEU A 282 18.59 21.12 -4.47
CA LEU A 282 19.09 21.86 -3.30
C LEU A 282 20.56 22.21 -3.39
N PHE A 283 21.38 21.40 -4.08
CA PHE A 283 22.84 21.52 -4.05
C PHE A 283 23.49 21.58 -5.43
N GLY A 284 22.73 21.43 -6.52
CA GLY A 284 23.25 21.40 -7.88
C GLY A 284 24.09 20.16 -8.19
N ILE A 285 23.95 19.07 -7.40
CA ILE A 285 24.76 17.86 -7.54
C ILE A 285 23.96 16.80 -8.31
N HIS A 286 24.55 16.32 -9.42
CA HIS A 286 23.99 15.19 -10.16
C HIS A 286 24.51 13.87 -9.57
N VAL A 287 23.58 12.94 -9.30
CA VAL A 287 23.89 11.62 -8.72
C VAL A 287 23.42 10.53 -9.70
N ASP A 288 24.36 9.85 -10.33
CA ASP A 288 24.07 8.78 -11.30
C ASP A 288 23.60 7.50 -10.59
N SER A 289 24.33 7.06 -9.58
CA SER A 289 24.06 5.84 -8.83
C SER A 289 24.06 6.08 -7.33
N ILE A 290 23.23 5.33 -6.61
CA ILE A 290 23.12 5.40 -5.16
C ILE A 290 23.85 4.23 -4.53
N HIS A 291 24.67 4.51 -3.52
CA HIS A 291 25.34 3.50 -2.72
C HIS A 291 24.63 3.33 -1.39
N TYR A 292 23.88 2.23 -1.28
CA TYR A 292 23.20 1.87 -0.04
C TYR A 292 24.17 1.23 0.94
N LYS A 293 24.28 1.80 2.13
CA LYS A 293 25.07 1.26 3.23
C LYS A 293 24.16 0.51 4.19
N PRO A 294 24.21 -0.84 4.21
CA PRO A 294 23.43 -1.62 5.15
C PRO A 294 23.92 -1.37 6.59
N LEU A 295 22.98 -1.19 7.52
CA LEU A 295 23.29 -1.02 8.94
C LEU A 295 23.29 -2.37 9.66
N LYS A 296 22.16 -2.73 10.29
CA LYS A 296 22.06 -4.00 11.03
C LYS A 296 21.59 -5.17 10.17
N ASN A 297 20.86 -4.89 9.13
CA ASN A 297 20.30 -5.85 8.18
C ASN A 297 19.99 -5.14 6.84
N LYS A 298 19.68 -5.92 5.80
CA LYS A 298 19.38 -5.40 4.47
C LYS A 298 18.10 -4.54 4.41
N ASP A 299 17.25 -4.62 5.41
CA ASP A 299 15.99 -3.89 5.51
C ASP A 299 16.15 -2.54 6.25
N PHE A 300 17.37 -2.21 6.68
CA PHE A 300 17.69 -0.91 7.25
C PHE A 300 19.03 -0.43 6.67
N GLN A 301 18.93 0.43 5.68
CA GLN A 301 20.06 0.97 4.92
C GLN A 301 20.04 2.48 4.95
N GLU A 302 21.20 3.10 4.82
CA GLU A 302 21.34 4.54 4.73
C GLU A 302 22.09 4.96 3.47
N VAL A 303 21.83 6.19 3.04
CA VAL A 303 22.48 6.85 1.90
C VAL A 303 22.82 8.27 2.32
N THR A 304 24.06 8.70 2.04
CA THR A 304 24.52 10.06 2.31
C THR A 304 24.98 10.76 1.04
N LEU A 305 24.70 12.05 0.97
CA LEU A 305 25.35 12.97 0.04
C LEU A 305 26.34 13.81 0.84
N GLU A 306 27.60 13.76 0.47
CA GLU A 306 28.66 14.48 1.14
C GLU A 306 29.39 15.40 0.17
N ARG A 307 29.80 16.58 0.64
CA ARG A 307 30.68 17.52 -0.07
C ARG A 307 31.62 18.16 0.91
N ASP A 308 32.91 18.10 0.62
CA ASP A 308 34.00 18.69 1.42
C ASP A 308 34.00 18.21 2.90
N GLY A 309 33.57 16.96 3.14
CA GLY A 309 33.48 16.36 4.48
C GLY A 309 32.22 16.72 5.26
N GLU A 310 31.31 17.49 4.68
CA GLU A 310 30.02 17.82 5.25
C GLU A 310 28.91 16.96 4.64
N VAL A 311 28.05 16.40 5.49
CA VAL A 311 26.87 15.62 5.07
C VAL A 311 25.73 16.58 4.73
N LEU A 312 25.44 16.70 3.43
CA LEU A 312 24.38 17.55 2.90
C LEU A 312 22.99 16.88 2.99
N LEU A 313 22.90 15.58 2.65
CA LEU A 313 21.70 14.78 2.77
C LEU A 313 22.01 13.45 3.47
N HIS A 314 21.10 13.03 4.33
CA HIS A 314 21.16 11.73 4.99
C HIS A 314 19.79 11.08 4.94
N PHE A 315 19.64 10.06 4.09
CA PHE A 315 18.40 9.32 3.85
C PHE A 315 18.52 7.89 4.38
N ALA A 316 17.39 7.24 4.67
CA ALA A 316 17.38 5.85 5.08
C ALA A 316 16.16 5.09 4.55
N LEU A 317 16.31 3.76 4.41
CA LEU A 317 15.22 2.80 4.31
C LEU A 317 14.97 2.17 5.68
N ALA A 318 13.73 2.05 6.09
CA ALA A 318 13.33 1.35 7.32
C ALA A 318 12.18 0.39 7.03
N TYR A 319 12.51 -0.84 6.62
CA TYR A 319 11.57 -1.88 6.30
C TYR A 319 11.42 -2.87 7.44
N GLY A 320 10.19 -3.34 7.68
CA GLY A 320 9.84 -4.22 8.78
C GLY A 320 9.67 -3.51 10.13
N PHE A 321 8.69 -3.96 10.93
CA PHE A 321 8.30 -3.31 12.18
C PHE A 321 9.43 -3.15 13.19
N ARG A 322 10.38 -4.07 13.24
CA ARG A 322 11.55 -3.95 14.13
C ARG A 322 12.38 -2.71 13.81
N ASN A 323 12.63 -2.44 12.53
CA ASN A 323 13.39 -1.29 12.08
C ASN A 323 12.59 0.01 12.28
N ILE A 324 11.28 -0.04 12.03
CA ILE A 324 10.35 1.07 12.28
C ILE A 324 10.35 1.46 13.77
N GLN A 325 10.25 0.50 14.68
CA GLN A 325 10.29 0.75 16.12
C GLN A 325 11.61 1.39 16.53
N ASN A 326 12.73 0.91 16.00
CA ASN A 326 14.05 1.51 16.24
C ASN A 326 14.13 2.97 15.75
N LEU A 327 13.59 3.25 14.56
CA LEU A 327 13.49 4.60 13.99
C LEU A 327 12.67 5.52 14.91
N VAL A 328 11.48 5.09 15.29
CA VAL A 328 10.59 5.87 16.18
C VAL A 328 11.23 6.13 17.54
N GLN A 329 11.98 5.17 18.09
CA GLN A 329 12.74 5.37 19.34
C GLN A 329 13.87 6.39 19.16
N LYS A 330 14.59 6.41 18.02
CA LYS A 330 15.59 7.43 17.71
C LYS A 330 14.93 8.81 17.65
N LEU A 331 13.78 8.93 16.96
CA LEU A 331 13.02 10.18 16.87
C LEU A 331 12.59 10.69 18.26
N LYS A 332 12.00 9.84 19.10
CA LYS A 332 11.57 10.20 20.46
C LYS A 332 12.72 10.69 21.34
N ARG A 333 13.93 10.21 21.11
CA ARG A 333 15.13 10.60 21.85
C ARG A 333 15.83 11.83 21.24
N GLY A 334 15.32 12.40 20.16
CA GLY A 334 15.96 13.50 19.44
C GLY A 334 17.32 13.11 18.80
N LYS A 335 17.51 11.81 18.51
CA LYS A 335 18.76 11.24 17.97
C LYS A 335 18.59 10.66 16.56
N CYS A 336 17.60 11.12 15.83
CA CYS A 336 17.41 10.72 14.43
C CYS A 336 18.27 11.59 13.51
N PRO A 337 19.27 11.04 12.81
CA PRO A 337 20.16 11.82 11.98
C PRO A 337 19.64 12.04 10.55
N TYR A 338 18.49 11.45 10.22
CA TYR A 338 17.99 11.39 8.85
C TYR A 338 17.17 12.63 8.51
N HIS A 339 17.31 13.11 7.26
CA HIS A 339 16.41 14.10 6.68
C HIS A 339 15.16 13.45 6.08
N TYR A 340 15.30 12.23 5.55
CA TYR A 340 14.24 11.46 4.91
C TYR A 340 14.32 9.98 5.29
N VAL A 341 13.20 9.34 5.48
CA VAL A 341 13.14 7.88 5.67
C VAL A 341 11.98 7.30 4.88
N GLU A 342 12.28 6.35 4.00
CA GLU A 342 11.26 5.50 3.38
C GLU A 342 10.89 4.37 4.33
N VAL A 343 9.60 4.27 4.67
CA VAL A 343 9.11 3.35 5.70
C VAL A 343 8.14 2.34 5.10
N MET A 344 8.44 1.04 5.23
CA MET A 344 7.56 -0.05 4.81
C MET A 344 7.39 -1.07 5.93
N ALA A 345 6.15 -1.51 6.19
CA ALA A 345 5.86 -2.45 7.28
C ALA A 345 6.42 -3.87 7.04
N CYS A 346 6.53 -4.28 5.77
CA CYS A 346 7.02 -5.59 5.40
C CYS A 346 8.54 -5.62 5.28
N PRO A 347 9.23 -6.65 5.80
CA PRO A 347 10.62 -6.92 5.46
C PRO A 347 10.79 -7.11 3.95
N SER A 348 11.85 -6.60 3.37
CA SER A 348 12.11 -6.58 1.91
C SER A 348 11.06 -5.84 1.08
N GLY A 349 10.18 -5.05 1.71
CA GLY A 349 9.21 -4.19 1.04
C GLY A 349 8.00 -4.90 0.42
N CYS A 350 7.38 -4.25 -0.56
CA CYS A 350 6.09 -4.67 -1.13
C CYS A 350 6.17 -5.98 -1.93
N LEU A 351 7.29 -6.30 -2.56
CA LEU A 351 7.46 -7.56 -3.29
C LEU A 351 7.42 -8.80 -2.38
N ASN A 352 7.76 -8.65 -1.09
CA ASN A 352 7.62 -9.69 -0.07
C ASN A 352 6.36 -9.51 0.77
N GLY A 353 5.44 -8.83 0.28
CA GLY A 353 4.30 -8.55 1.08
C GLY A 353 3.33 -9.74 1.24
N GLY A 354 2.27 -9.65 2.06
CA GLY A 354 1.49 -10.78 2.53
C GLY A 354 0.22 -11.13 1.80
N GLY A 355 -0.18 -10.46 0.71
CA GLY A 355 -1.17 -10.95 -0.26
C GLY A 355 -0.50 -11.60 -1.47
N GLN A 356 0.84 -11.69 -1.45
CA GLN A 356 1.62 -12.41 -2.46
C GLN A 356 1.37 -13.90 -2.36
N ILE A 357 1.41 -14.61 -3.47
CA ILE A 357 1.44 -16.05 -3.50
C ILE A 357 2.76 -16.49 -2.88
N LYS A 358 2.67 -17.33 -1.86
CA LYS A 358 3.82 -18.02 -1.28
C LYS A 358 3.68 -19.48 -1.62
N LEU A 359 4.70 -20.06 -2.24
CA LEU A 359 4.76 -21.51 -2.41
C LEU A 359 5.12 -22.15 -1.05
N GLU A 360 4.50 -23.27 -0.76
CA GLU A 360 4.90 -24.11 0.37
C GLU A 360 6.19 -24.84 0.00
N GLY A 361 7.29 -24.57 0.73
CA GLY A 361 8.58 -25.25 0.50
C GLY A 361 9.81 -24.42 0.90
N GLU A 362 10.99 -25.00 0.74
CA GLU A 362 12.27 -24.53 1.29
C GLU A 362 12.84 -23.21 0.71
N SER A 363 12.24 -22.61 -0.30
CA SER A 363 12.90 -21.63 -1.18
C SER A 363 12.36 -20.19 -1.13
N SER A 364 11.69 -19.77 -0.06
CA SER A 364 11.06 -18.42 0.00
C SER A 364 12.04 -17.24 -0.26
N LYS A 365 13.33 -17.42 0.00
CA LYS A 365 14.37 -16.41 -0.31
C LYS A 365 14.72 -16.35 -1.79
N GLU A 366 14.87 -17.52 -2.42
CA GLU A 366 15.22 -17.63 -3.84
C GLU A 366 14.09 -17.13 -4.71
N GLU A 367 12.86 -17.45 -4.32
CA GLU A 367 11.66 -16.94 -4.97
C GLU A 367 11.58 -15.41 -4.91
N LEU A 368 11.81 -14.82 -3.73
CA LEU A 368 11.82 -13.37 -3.58
C LEU A 368 12.90 -12.72 -4.45
N GLN A 369 14.09 -13.30 -4.50
CA GLN A 369 15.16 -12.81 -5.37
C GLN A 369 14.81 -12.91 -6.86
N GLN A 370 14.08 -13.95 -7.25
CA GLN A 370 13.60 -14.08 -8.62
C GLN A 370 12.58 -12.99 -8.95
N VAL A 371 11.63 -12.72 -8.03
CA VAL A 371 10.65 -11.64 -8.14
C VAL A 371 11.35 -10.28 -8.24
N GLU A 372 12.35 -10.02 -7.38
CA GLU A 372 13.16 -8.81 -7.40
C GLU A 372 13.83 -8.61 -8.77
N ARG A 373 14.53 -9.65 -9.29
CA ARG A 373 15.19 -9.59 -10.62
C ARG A 373 14.21 -9.29 -11.76
N LEU A 374 13.04 -9.90 -11.71
CA LEU A 374 12.02 -9.69 -12.75
C LEU A 374 11.45 -8.28 -12.70
N TYR A 375 11.19 -7.77 -11.52
CA TYR A 375 10.75 -6.39 -11.33
C TYR A 375 11.81 -5.39 -11.83
N GLU A 376 13.08 -5.62 -11.53
CA GLU A 376 14.21 -4.83 -11.99
C GLU A 376 14.48 -4.94 -13.49
N SER A 377 14.03 -6.02 -14.15
CA SER A 377 14.15 -6.18 -15.60
C SER A 377 13.15 -5.36 -16.41
N LEU A 378 12.13 -4.80 -15.77
CA LEU A 378 11.17 -3.93 -16.43
C LEU A 378 11.84 -2.61 -16.86
N ARG A 379 11.31 -2.01 -17.92
CA ARG A 379 11.79 -0.72 -18.41
C ARG A 379 11.66 0.35 -17.32
N ALA A 380 12.78 1.00 -17.00
CA ALA A 380 12.77 2.13 -16.07
C ALA A 380 12.05 3.35 -16.69
N GLU A 381 11.18 3.97 -15.91
CA GLU A 381 10.44 5.18 -16.26
C GLU A 381 10.93 6.34 -15.38
N ILE A 382 11.07 7.52 -15.98
CA ILE A 382 11.42 8.76 -15.29
C ILE A 382 10.14 9.61 -15.21
N PRO A 383 9.61 9.86 -14.02
CA PRO A 383 8.34 10.58 -13.84
C PRO A 383 8.29 11.93 -14.52
N GLU A 384 9.37 12.70 -14.46
CA GLU A 384 9.48 14.03 -15.05
C GLU A 384 9.46 14.01 -16.59
N GLU A 385 9.78 12.88 -17.22
CA GLU A 385 9.81 12.74 -18.67
C GLU A 385 8.48 12.22 -19.23
N ASN A 386 7.60 11.70 -18.39
CA ASN A 386 6.31 11.18 -18.83
C ASN A 386 5.39 12.32 -19.32
N GLN A 387 5.15 12.35 -20.63
CA GLN A 387 4.35 13.40 -21.27
C GLN A 387 2.91 13.41 -20.75
N ALA A 388 2.30 12.24 -20.57
CA ALA A 388 0.92 12.10 -20.08
C ALA A 388 0.77 12.67 -18.67
N VAL A 389 1.78 12.49 -17.83
CA VAL A 389 1.82 13.07 -16.48
C VAL A 389 1.89 14.60 -16.56
N ARG A 390 2.76 15.14 -17.42
CA ARG A 390 2.87 16.61 -17.61
C ARG A 390 1.56 17.22 -18.11
N GLU A 391 0.90 16.56 -19.07
CA GLU A 391 -0.39 17.00 -19.62
C GLU A 391 -1.46 17.06 -18.53
N LEU A 392 -1.54 16.05 -17.64
CA LEU A 392 -2.48 16.05 -16.54
C LEU A 392 -2.19 17.14 -15.50
N TYR A 393 -0.92 17.40 -15.16
CA TYR A 393 -0.58 18.54 -14.32
C TYR A 393 -1.01 19.86 -14.94
N GLN A 394 -0.74 20.04 -16.24
CA GLN A 394 -0.99 21.31 -16.92
C GLN A 394 -2.49 21.58 -17.15
N HIS A 395 -3.24 20.56 -17.56
CA HIS A 395 -4.61 20.75 -18.04
C HIS A 395 -5.70 20.35 -17.05
N TRP A 396 -5.38 19.52 -16.06
CA TRP A 396 -6.38 19.05 -15.10
C TRP A 396 -6.09 19.46 -13.66
N LEU A 397 -4.82 19.37 -13.22
CA LEU A 397 -4.44 19.71 -11.85
C LEU A 397 -4.15 21.22 -11.65
N GLY A 398 -4.09 22.00 -12.71
CA GLY A 398 -3.82 23.45 -12.64
C GLY A 398 -2.35 23.81 -12.50
N GLY A 399 -1.44 22.88 -12.74
CA GLY A 399 0.02 23.05 -12.69
C GLY A 399 0.71 22.43 -11.48
N TRP A 400 2.01 22.45 -11.53
CA TRP A 400 2.85 21.94 -10.44
C TRP A 400 2.68 22.78 -9.17
N GLY A 401 2.47 22.11 -8.03
CA GLY A 401 2.31 22.77 -6.73
C GLY A 401 1.06 23.63 -6.57
N SER A 402 0.11 23.53 -7.50
CA SER A 402 -1.16 24.22 -7.45
C SER A 402 -2.05 23.75 -6.31
N GLU A 403 -3.04 24.54 -5.92
CA GLU A 403 -4.08 24.12 -4.96
C GLU A 403 -4.84 22.89 -5.46
N GLY A 404 -5.09 22.78 -6.78
CA GLY A 404 -5.71 21.63 -7.41
C GLY A 404 -4.87 20.37 -7.25
N ALA A 405 -3.57 20.42 -7.53
CA ALA A 405 -2.67 19.29 -7.32
C ALA A 405 -2.62 18.88 -5.84
N LEU A 406 -2.52 19.83 -4.91
CA LEU A 406 -2.51 19.54 -3.48
C LEU A 406 -3.84 18.90 -3.01
N ALA A 407 -4.98 19.40 -3.49
CA ALA A 407 -6.29 18.85 -3.13
C ALA A 407 -6.49 17.41 -3.62
N VAL A 408 -5.99 17.10 -4.81
CA VAL A 408 -6.19 15.79 -5.47
C VAL A 408 -5.16 14.75 -5.04
N LEU A 409 -3.89 15.14 -4.88
CA LEU A 409 -2.75 14.23 -4.73
C LEU A 409 -2.24 14.09 -3.29
N HIS A 410 -2.75 14.90 -2.35
CA HIS A 410 -2.38 14.83 -0.93
C HIS A 410 -3.55 14.38 -0.05
N THR A 411 -3.23 13.95 1.15
CA THR A 411 -4.18 13.47 2.16
C THR A 411 -3.76 13.92 3.55
N GLN A 412 -4.58 13.60 4.53
CA GLN A 412 -4.30 13.85 5.95
C GLN A 412 -4.31 12.56 6.74
N TYR A 413 -3.63 12.58 7.88
CA TYR A 413 -3.60 11.47 8.82
C TYR A 413 -4.11 11.92 10.19
N HIS A 414 -4.76 11.00 10.90
CA HIS A 414 -5.50 11.32 12.12
C HIS A 414 -5.01 10.45 13.28
N ALA A 415 -4.63 11.11 14.38
CA ALA A 415 -4.32 10.39 15.61
C ALA A 415 -5.59 9.72 16.14
N VAL A 416 -5.52 8.41 16.38
CA VAL A 416 -6.60 7.69 17.04
C VAL A 416 -6.53 8.00 18.53
N GLU A 417 -7.49 8.77 19.03
CA GLU A 417 -7.65 8.96 20.46
C GLU A 417 -7.93 7.62 21.13
N ARG A 418 -7.09 7.25 22.09
CA ARG A 418 -7.39 6.10 22.95
C ARG A 418 -8.62 6.50 23.76
N ALA A 419 -9.77 5.94 23.43
CA ALA A 419 -10.88 5.97 24.36
C ALA A 419 -10.34 5.50 25.73
N ASN A 420 -10.54 6.28 26.78
CA ASN A 420 -10.19 5.95 28.15
C ASN A 420 -11.03 4.75 28.62
N SER A 421 -10.87 3.60 27.99
CA SER A 421 -11.38 2.34 28.52
C SER A 421 -10.40 1.90 29.59
N ALA A 422 -10.90 1.80 30.80
CA ALA A 422 -10.21 1.38 32.03
C ALA A 422 -9.70 -0.08 31.98
N LEU A 423 -9.11 -0.50 30.88
CA LEU A 423 -8.44 -1.77 30.70
C LEU A 423 -6.95 -1.51 30.47
N ASN A 424 -6.22 -1.27 31.57
CA ASN A 424 -4.78 -1.41 31.64
C ASN A 424 -4.41 -2.88 31.40
N ILE A 425 -4.31 -3.30 30.14
CA ILE A 425 -3.64 -4.56 29.81
C ILE A 425 -2.17 -4.22 29.66
N LYS A 426 -1.39 -4.51 30.66
CA LYS A 426 0.07 -4.63 30.57
C LYS A 426 0.37 -5.90 29.78
N TRP A 427 1.09 -5.78 28.70
CA TRP A 427 1.69 -6.88 27.95
C TRP A 427 3.01 -7.26 28.57
#